data_19ba347e1dddcb476fa9804533d5acbc
#
_entry.id   19ba347e1dddcb476fa9804533d5acbc
#
_cell.length_a   1.000
_cell.length_b   1.000
_cell.length_c   1.000
_cell.angle_alpha   90.00
_cell.angle_beta   90.00
_cell.angle_gamma   90.00
#
_symmetry.space_group_name_H-M   'P 1'
#
loop_
_entity.id
_entity.type
_entity.pdbx_description
1 polymer ?
#
loop_
_entity_poly.entity_id
_entity_poly.type
_entity_poly.pdbx_seq_one_letter_code
_entity_poly.pdbx_strand_id
1 'polypeptide(L)'
;EIFDDEIFNLMDFDCDQKDSVHFFYTLPYSKTKALVETTWISNLNDPTLKDYDNQLKNYIENNLKIKNYKINYKETGAIPLFHPKYIKKLNQIEIGTAGGMTRLSTGYTFLNIQDQSKYIRQNINKIREIELFSINKKYQFLDNIFLKVLKKNPKEMPKIFYKMFNCPSNTVINFLSNKSKILEDFSIIMKMPKWMFLKQLF
;
A
#
# COMPACT_ATOMS: atom_id res chain seq x y z
N GLU A 1 -5.16 -19.48 22.54
CA GLU A 1 -4.35 -18.40 21.92
C GLU A 1 -4.02 -18.83 20.50
N ILE A 2 -4.36 -18.02 19.52
CA ILE A 2 -4.25 -18.35 18.07
C ILE A 2 -3.23 -17.44 17.42
N PHE A 3 -3.14 -16.18 17.84
CA PHE A 3 -2.26 -15.18 17.29
C PHE A 3 -1.12 -14.81 18.24
N ASP A 4 0.01 -14.42 17.68
CA ASP A 4 1.02 -13.65 18.39
C ASP A 4 0.71 -12.17 18.15
N ASP A 5 0.38 -11.43 19.19
CA ASP A 5 -0.04 -10.03 19.11
C ASP A 5 1.15 -9.03 19.00
N GLU A 6 2.36 -9.54 19.06
CA GLU A 6 3.58 -8.79 18.76
C GLU A 6 4.02 -8.92 17.28
N ILE A 7 3.43 -9.86 16.54
CA ILE A 7 3.80 -10.14 15.14
C ILE A 7 2.61 -9.94 14.23
N PHE A 8 2.78 -9.18 13.17
CA PHE A 8 1.80 -9.08 12.09
C PHE A 8 2.36 -9.66 10.79
N ASN A 9 1.50 -10.26 9.98
CA ASN A 9 1.86 -10.73 8.65
C ASN A 9 1.52 -9.66 7.63
N LEU A 10 2.57 -9.06 7.05
CA LEU A 10 2.46 -8.03 6.04
C LEU A 10 2.69 -8.64 4.66
N MET A 11 1.64 -8.68 3.82
CA MET A 11 1.72 -9.17 2.44
C MET A 11 2.11 -10.65 2.35
N ASP A 12 1.27 -11.54 2.86
CA ASP A 12 1.40 -12.97 2.62
C ASP A 12 1.00 -13.30 1.17
N PHE A 13 1.97 -13.72 0.37
CA PHE A 13 1.81 -14.08 -1.04
C PHE A 13 1.57 -15.57 -1.27
N ASP A 14 1.44 -16.38 -0.22
CA ASP A 14 1.15 -17.81 -0.35
C ASP A 14 -0.33 -18.05 -0.69
N CYS A 15 -0.70 -17.61 -1.87
CA CYS A 15 -2.05 -17.65 -2.41
C CYS A 15 -2.06 -17.58 -3.94
N ASP A 16 -3.22 -17.93 -4.56
CA ASP A 16 -3.40 -17.88 -6.00
C ASP A 16 -3.32 -16.43 -6.51
N GLN A 17 -2.38 -16.17 -7.43
CA GLN A 17 -2.10 -14.84 -7.98
C GLN A 17 -2.96 -14.49 -9.21
N LYS A 18 -3.57 -15.45 -9.90
CA LYS A 18 -4.42 -15.29 -11.10
C LYS A 18 -3.86 -14.27 -12.13
N ASP A 19 -2.54 -14.33 -12.38
CA ASP A 19 -1.84 -13.38 -13.26
C ASP A 19 -1.90 -11.90 -12.84
N SER A 20 -2.20 -11.64 -11.55
CA SER A 20 -2.24 -10.32 -10.93
C SER A 20 -1.30 -10.28 -9.72
N VAL A 21 -1.55 -9.42 -8.75
CA VAL A 21 -0.83 -9.42 -7.47
C VAL A 21 -1.84 -9.57 -6.35
N HIS A 22 -1.79 -10.69 -5.65
CA HIS A 22 -2.68 -11.03 -4.56
C HIS A 22 -1.89 -11.33 -3.30
N PHE A 23 -2.37 -10.84 -2.16
CA PHE A 23 -1.76 -11.13 -0.87
C PHE A 23 -2.79 -10.94 0.26
N PHE A 24 -2.44 -11.48 1.41
CA PHE A 24 -3.21 -11.30 2.63
C PHE A 24 -2.41 -10.50 3.66
N TYR A 25 -3.15 -9.71 4.45
CA TYR A 25 -2.67 -9.19 5.73
C TYR A 25 -3.27 -10.00 6.87
N THR A 26 -2.50 -10.20 7.95
CA THR A 26 -3.02 -10.66 9.24
C THR A 26 -2.46 -9.74 10.31
N LEU A 27 -3.32 -8.93 10.91
CA LEU A 27 -2.97 -7.91 11.89
C LEU A 27 -3.63 -8.24 13.23
N PRO A 28 -2.94 -8.93 14.14
CA PRO A 28 -3.48 -9.26 15.45
C PRO A 28 -3.66 -8.01 16.32
N TYR A 29 -4.82 -7.91 16.97
CA TYR A 29 -5.09 -6.93 18.04
C TYR A 29 -4.92 -7.55 19.41
N SER A 30 -4.98 -8.87 19.48
CA SER A 30 -4.76 -9.68 20.67
C SER A 30 -4.55 -11.13 20.26
N LYS A 31 -4.21 -11.98 21.20
CA LYS A 31 -4.02 -13.43 20.98
C LYS A 31 -5.26 -14.18 20.44
N THR A 32 -6.43 -13.52 20.44
CA THR A 32 -7.70 -14.11 19.98
C THR A 32 -8.45 -13.24 18.96
N LYS A 33 -7.90 -12.08 18.58
CA LYS A 33 -8.59 -11.12 17.71
C LYS A 33 -7.62 -10.53 16.69
N ALA A 34 -7.96 -10.64 15.42
CA ALA A 34 -7.16 -10.08 14.34
C ALA A 34 -8.03 -9.50 13.23
N LEU A 35 -7.47 -8.55 12.48
CA LEU A 35 -7.94 -8.20 11.14
C LEU A 35 -7.27 -9.14 10.15
N VAL A 36 -8.07 -9.75 9.28
CA VAL A 36 -7.58 -10.51 8.12
C VAL A 36 -8.14 -9.86 6.87
N GLU A 37 -7.25 -9.49 5.95
CA GLU A 37 -7.61 -8.77 4.73
C GLU A 37 -7.08 -9.49 3.50
N THR A 38 -7.89 -9.60 2.45
CA THR A 38 -7.46 -10.01 1.10
C THR A 38 -7.32 -8.78 0.23
N THR A 39 -6.18 -8.64 -0.45
CA THR A 39 -5.87 -7.46 -1.26
C THR A 39 -5.39 -7.86 -2.65
N TRP A 40 -6.02 -7.29 -3.66
CA TRP A 40 -5.63 -7.42 -5.06
C TRP A 40 -5.10 -6.10 -5.61
N ILE A 41 -3.93 -6.12 -6.23
CA ILE A 41 -3.48 -5.03 -7.09
C ILE A 41 -3.80 -5.42 -8.54
N SER A 42 -4.88 -4.86 -9.06
CA SER A 42 -5.48 -5.27 -10.33
C SER A 42 -6.10 -4.08 -11.07
N ASN A 43 -6.65 -4.36 -12.24
CA ASN A 43 -7.54 -3.40 -12.89
C ASN A 43 -8.82 -3.25 -12.06
N LEU A 44 -9.36 -2.02 -12.02
CA LEU A 44 -10.61 -1.75 -11.33
C LEU A 44 -11.76 -2.54 -11.99
N ASN A 45 -12.61 -3.13 -11.14
CA ASN A 45 -13.78 -3.92 -11.57
C ASN A 45 -13.46 -5.22 -12.30
N ASP A 46 -12.30 -5.82 -12.10
CA ASP A 46 -12.05 -7.17 -12.60
C ASP A 46 -13.02 -8.18 -11.95
N PRO A 47 -13.94 -8.78 -12.73
CA PRO A 47 -14.97 -9.67 -12.17
C PRO A 47 -14.38 -10.99 -11.65
N THR A 48 -13.20 -11.38 -12.12
CA THR A 48 -12.57 -12.66 -11.74
C THR A 48 -12.00 -12.64 -10.33
N LEU A 49 -11.86 -11.45 -9.73
CA LEU A 49 -11.24 -11.24 -8.42
C LEU A 49 -12.25 -11.00 -7.30
N LYS A 50 -13.56 -10.95 -7.59
CA LYS A 50 -14.61 -10.47 -6.67
C LYS A 50 -15.04 -11.47 -5.58
N ASP A 51 -14.51 -12.68 -5.55
CA ASP A 51 -14.91 -13.70 -4.57
C ASP A 51 -14.14 -13.55 -3.24
N TYR A 52 -14.12 -12.34 -2.70
CA TYR A 52 -13.34 -11.98 -1.50
C TYR A 52 -13.74 -12.81 -0.26
N ASP A 53 -15.02 -13.12 -0.09
CA ASP A 53 -15.51 -13.86 1.08
C ASP A 53 -14.98 -15.28 1.11
N ASN A 54 -15.03 -15.98 -0.03
CA ASN A 54 -14.46 -17.32 -0.12
C ASN A 54 -12.93 -17.32 -0.04
N GLN A 55 -12.28 -16.30 -0.59
CA GLN A 55 -10.83 -16.14 -0.46
C GLN A 55 -10.42 -15.98 1.02
N LEU A 56 -11.09 -15.10 1.76
CA LEU A 56 -10.85 -14.89 3.19
C LEU A 56 -11.15 -16.15 3.99
N LYS A 57 -12.26 -16.81 3.73
CA LYS A 57 -12.61 -18.07 4.39
C LYS A 57 -11.54 -19.13 4.16
N ASN A 58 -11.15 -19.33 2.91
CA ASN A 58 -10.12 -20.34 2.56
C ASN A 58 -8.77 -20.02 3.24
N TYR A 59 -8.36 -18.75 3.25
CA TYR A 59 -7.12 -18.36 3.90
C TYR A 59 -7.18 -18.58 5.42
N ILE A 60 -8.27 -18.17 6.09
CA ILE A 60 -8.45 -18.35 7.52
C ILE A 60 -8.46 -19.84 7.89
N GLU A 61 -9.21 -20.66 7.14
CA GLU A 61 -9.38 -22.08 7.47
C GLU A 61 -8.17 -22.94 7.07
N ASN A 62 -7.52 -22.64 5.95
CA ASN A 62 -6.48 -23.50 5.37
C ASN A 62 -5.05 -23.00 5.62
N ASN A 63 -4.80 -21.69 5.61
CA ASN A 63 -3.48 -21.12 5.87
C ASN A 63 -3.29 -20.84 7.37
N LEU A 64 -4.22 -20.10 7.98
CA LEU A 64 -4.16 -19.80 9.42
C LEU A 64 -4.62 -20.96 10.30
N LYS A 65 -5.24 -22.04 9.73
CA LYS A 65 -5.76 -23.24 10.45
C LYS A 65 -6.82 -22.92 11.51
N ILE A 66 -7.59 -21.86 11.33
CA ILE A 66 -8.62 -21.43 12.27
C ILE A 66 -9.99 -21.87 11.75
N LYS A 67 -10.63 -22.83 12.42
CA LYS A 67 -11.94 -23.36 12.02
C LYS A 67 -13.12 -22.73 12.75
N ASN A 68 -12.92 -22.28 13.98
CA ASN A 68 -13.97 -21.69 14.80
C ASN A 68 -13.67 -20.20 15.04
N TYR A 69 -14.37 -19.33 14.32
CA TYR A 69 -14.21 -17.90 14.45
C TYR A 69 -15.55 -17.18 14.27
N LYS A 70 -15.62 -15.95 14.75
CA LYS A 70 -16.77 -15.04 14.57
C LYS A 70 -16.28 -13.79 13.84
N ILE A 71 -16.98 -13.40 12.79
CA ILE A 71 -16.75 -12.12 12.11
C ILE A 71 -17.51 -11.04 12.86
N ASN A 72 -16.78 -10.08 13.42
CA ASN A 72 -17.35 -8.95 14.16
C ASN A 72 -17.47 -7.68 13.31
N TYR A 73 -16.69 -7.59 12.23
CA TYR A 73 -16.63 -6.44 11.36
C TYR A 73 -16.24 -6.88 9.95
N LYS A 74 -16.81 -6.22 8.95
CA LYS A 74 -16.46 -6.44 7.54
C LYS A 74 -16.50 -5.11 6.80
N GLU A 75 -15.50 -4.87 5.98
CA GLU A 75 -15.48 -3.76 5.04
C GLU A 75 -14.92 -4.20 3.68
N THR A 76 -15.22 -3.43 2.66
CA THR A 76 -14.68 -3.61 1.31
C THR A 76 -14.42 -2.23 0.72
N GLY A 77 -13.29 -2.06 0.06
CA GLY A 77 -12.90 -0.79 -0.52
C GLY A 77 -11.95 -0.96 -1.71
N ALA A 78 -11.68 0.15 -2.38
CA ALA A 78 -10.67 0.22 -3.43
C ALA A 78 -9.79 1.45 -3.20
N ILE A 79 -8.47 1.24 -3.24
CA ILE A 79 -7.48 2.31 -3.15
C ILE A 79 -6.98 2.59 -4.57
N PRO A 80 -7.20 3.79 -5.13
CA PRO A 80 -6.73 4.13 -6.47
C PRO A 80 -5.20 4.28 -6.49
N LEU A 81 -4.54 3.54 -7.38
CA LEU A 81 -3.10 3.66 -7.62
C LEU A 81 -2.83 4.60 -8.81
N PHE A 82 -3.40 5.80 -8.75
CA PHE A 82 -3.15 6.87 -9.73
C PHE A 82 -3.19 8.24 -9.03
N HIS A 83 -2.51 9.22 -9.61
CA HIS A 83 -2.55 10.58 -9.07
C HIS A 83 -3.93 11.22 -9.33
N PRO A 84 -4.63 11.68 -8.27
CA PRO A 84 -5.88 12.38 -8.46
C PRO A 84 -5.64 13.68 -9.24
N LYS A 85 -6.58 14.02 -10.12
CA LYS A 85 -6.58 15.34 -10.76
C LYS A 85 -7.09 16.36 -9.76
N TYR A 86 -6.22 17.24 -9.33
CA TYR A 86 -6.56 18.31 -8.41
C TYR A 86 -7.40 19.38 -9.11
N ILE A 87 -8.62 19.59 -8.65
CA ILE A 87 -9.43 20.74 -9.00
C ILE A 87 -9.50 21.62 -7.74
N LYS A 88 -8.76 22.73 -7.72
CA LYS A 88 -8.81 23.67 -6.60
C LYS A 88 -10.20 24.26 -6.52
N LYS A 89 -10.93 23.94 -5.45
CA LYS A 89 -12.24 24.55 -5.14
C LYS A 89 -12.07 25.55 -4.00
N LEU A 90 -12.79 26.66 -4.06
CA LEU A 90 -12.68 27.77 -3.11
C LEU A 90 -12.95 27.37 -1.64
N ASN A 91 -13.82 26.37 -1.41
CA ASN A 91 -14.30 26.01 -0.08
C ASN A 91 -14.12 24.51 0.23
N GLN A 92 -13.27 23.79 -0.52
CA GLN A 92 -13.08 22.36 -0.34
C GLN A 92 -11.61 22.00 -0.46
N ILE A 93 -11.14 21.16 0.46
CA ILE A 93 -9.80 20.57 0.44
C ILE A 93 -9.96 19.07 0.43
N GLU A 94 -9.34 18.42 -0.54
CA GLU A 94 -9.24 16.96 -0.58
C GLU A 94 -8.18 16.51 0.43
N ILE A 95 -8.51 15.52 1.25
CA ILE A 95 -7.62 14.96 2.26
C ILE A 95 -7.44 13.45 2.07
N GLY A 96 -6.40 12.91 2.69
CA GLY A 96 -6.12 11.48 2.66
C GLY A 96 -5.90 10.94 1.24
N THR A 97 -6.49 9.81 0.91
CA THR A 97 -6.40 9.18 -0.41
C THR A 97 -6.90 10.11 -1.52
N ALA A 98 -8.03 10.78 -1.31
CA ALA A 98 -8.55 11.78 -2.25
C ALA A 98 -7.59 12.96 -2.43
N GLY A 99 -6.87 13.35 -1.36
CA GLY A 99 -5.83 14.37 -1.37
C GLY A 99 -4.48 13.92 -1.93
N GLY A 100 -4.40 12.73 -2.53
CA GLY A 100 -3.16 12.23 -3.15
C GLY A 100 -2.11 11.77 -2.16
N MET A 101 -2.47 11.41 -0.91
CA MET A 101 -1.52 10.98 0.12
C MET A 101 -1.11 9.52 0.00
N THR A 102 -1.63 8.78 -0.95
CA THR A 102 -1.28 7.39 -1.20
C THR A 102 0.01 7.26 -1.99
N ARG A 103 0.94 6.43 -1.50
CA ARG A 103 2.09 5.96 -2.30
C ARG A 103 1.57 4.98 -3.34
N LEU A 104 1.68 5.34 -4.60
CA LEU A 104 1.11 4.55 -5.69
C LEU A 104 1.80 3.20 -5.89
N SER A 105 3.08 3.08 -5.47
CA SER A 105 3.82 1.82 -5.53
C SER A 105 3.32 0.76 -4.55
N THR A 106 2.77 1.16 -3.41
CA THR A 106 2.48 0.25 -2.29
C THR A 106 1.09 0.40 -1.69
N GLY A 107 0.33 1.43 -2.06
CA GLY A 107 -0.93 1.78 -1.41
C GLY A 107 -0.75 2.43 -0.02
N TYR A 108 0.48 2.59 0.47
CA TYR A 108 0.73 3.12 1.80
C TYR A 108 0.30 4.58 1.93
N THR A 109 -0.44 4.90 2.98
CA THR A 109 -1.09 6.21 3.12
C THR A 109 -0.96 6.79 4.53
N PHE A 110 -0.84 5.96 5.57
CA PHE A 110 -1.05 6.34 6.96
C PHE A 110 -0.19 7.52 7.43
N LEU A 111 1.14 7.43 7.37
CA LEU A 111 2.02 8.53 7.82
C LEU A 111 1.91 9.77 6.95
N ASN A 112 1.60 9.61 5.66
CA ASN A 112 1.40 10.74 4.75
C ASN A 112 0.12 11.52 5.11
N ILE A 113 -0.94 10.83 5.53
CA ILE A 113 -2.16 11.46 6.06
C ILE A 113 -1.86 12.23 7.34
N GLN A 114 -1.06 11.67 8.25
CA GLN A 114 -0.67 12.36 9.47
C GLN A 114 0.09 13.65 9.19
N ASP A 115 1.04 13.62 8.25
CA ASP A 115 1.79 14.81 7.84
C ASP A 115 0.88 15.86 7.17
N GLN A 116 -0.04 15.43 6.30
CA GLN A 116 -1.06 16.32 5.69
C GLN A 116 -1.96 16.94 6.76
N SER A 117 -2.45 16.16 7.69
CA SER A 117 -3.32 16.64 8.79
C SER A 117 -2.59 17.67 9.67
N LYS A 118 -1.32 17.41 9.98
CA LYS A 118 -0.46 18.35 10.72
C LYS A 118 -0.30 19.67 9.95
N TYR A 119 -0.02 19.59 8.65
CA TYR A 119 0.12 20.77 7.78
C TYR A 119 -1.17 21.60 7.72
N ILE A 120 -2.32 20.96 7.53
CA ILE A 120 -3.63 21.64 7.52
C ILE A 120 -3.87 22.32 8.86
N ARG A 121 -3.66 21.63 9.98
CA ARG A 121 -3.85 22.19 11.32
C ARG A 121 -2.97 23.41 11.57
N GLN A 122 -1.71 23.38 11.15
CA GLN A 122 -0.77 24.49 11.33
C GLN A 122 -1.11 25.72 10.47
N ASN A 123 -1.86 25.53 9.38
CA ASN A 123 -2.14 26.56 8.40
C ASN A 123 -3.65 26.86 8.25
N ILE A 124 -4.47 26.41 9.18
CA ILE A 124 -5.94 26.46 9.05
C ILE A 124 -6.47 27.88 8.70
N ASN A 125 -5.88 28.91 9.28
CA ASN A 125 -6.29 30.30 9.05
C ASN A 125 -5.87 30.85 7.68
N LYS A 126 -4.92 30.21 7.01
CA LYS A 126 -4.36 30.62 5.70
C LYS A 126 -4.57 29.56 4.61
N ILE A 127 -5.35 28.55 4.88
CA ILE A 127 -5.44 27.33 4.05
C ILE A 127 -5.91 27.63 2.61
N ARG A 128 -6.61 28.72 2.38
CA ARG A 128 -7.06 29.17 1.05
C ARG A 128 -5.97 29.85 0.23
N GLU A 129 -4.95 30.37 0.89
CA GLU A 129 -3.89 31.21 0.31
C GLU A 129 -2.62 30.42 0.01
N ILE A 130 -2.42 29.31 0.69
CA ILE A 130 -1.21 28.49 0.59
C ILE A 130 -1.35 27.37 -0.44
N GLU A 131 -0.22 26.83 -0.86
CA GLU A 131 -0.19 25.60 -1.65
C GLU A 131 -0.67 24.41 -0.81
N LEU A 132 -1.39 23.50 -1.46
CA LEU A 132 -1.84 22.28 -0.81
C LEU A 132 -0.65 21.35 -0.56
N PHE A 133 -0.70 20.65 0.56
CA PHE A 133 0.29 19.63 0.88
C PHE A 133 0.29 18.55 -0.21
N SER A 134 1.45 18.20 -0.73
CA SER A 134 1.60 17.21 -1.80
C SER A 134 2.80 16.31 -1.56
N ILE A 135 2.75 15.11 -2.12
CA ILE A 135 3.89 14.19 -2.14
C ILE A 135 4.97 14.74 -3.08
N ASN A 136 6.22 14.70 -2.63
CA ASN A 136 7.35 15.19 -3.41
C ASN A 136 7.45 14.48 -4.76
N LYS A 137 7.77 15.23 -5.81
CA LYS A 137 7.91 14.75 -7.21
C LYS A 137 8.87 13.57 -7.36
N LYS A 138 9.89 13.48 -6.52
CA LYS A 138 10.80 12.33 -6.47
C LYS A 138 10.03 11.02 -6.29
N TYR A 139 9.13 10.97 -5.32
CA TYR A 139 8.34 9.76 -5.03
C TYR A 139 7.30 9.49 -6.11
N GLN A 140 6.69 10.52 -6.66
CA GLN A 140 5.78 10.38 -7.79
C GLN A 140 6.48 9.73 -9.00
N PHE A 141 7.71 10.14 -9.27
CA PHE A 141 8.54 9.55 -10.33
C PHE A 141 8.87 8.08 -10.06
N LEU A 142 9.34 7.76 -8.84
CA LEU A 142 9.66 6.38 -8.44
C LEU A 142 8.43 5.48 -8.48
N ASP A 143 7.30 5.96 -8.00
CA ASP A 143 6.03 5.23 -8.01
C ASP A 143 5.54 4.97 -9.44
N ASN A 144 5.66 5.94 -10.34
CA ASN A 144 5.30 5.75 -11.74
C ASN A 144 6.13 4.66 -12.43
N ILE A 145 7.43 4.59 -12.16
CA ILE A 145 8.28 3.51 -12.68
C ILE A 145 7.82 2.17 -12.10
N PHE A 146 7.58 2.11 -10.79
CA PHE A 146 7.14 0.90 -10.12
C PHE A 146 5.81 0.39 -10.69
N LEU A 147 4.82 1.26 -10.92
CA LEU A 147 3.54 0.90 -11.54
C LEU A 147 3.69 0.35 -12.97
N LYS A 148 4.62 0.91 -13.76
CA LYS A 148 4.94 0.35 -15.08
C LYS A 148 5.53 -1.06 -14.99
N VAL A 149 6.42 -1.30 -14.01
CA VAL A 149 6.97 -2.64 -13.75
C VAL A 149 5.87 -3.60 -13.31
N LEU A 150 5.03 -3.19 -12.37
CA LEU A 150 3.90 -3.98 -11.87
C LEU A 150 2.96 -4.39 -13.01
N LYS A 151 2.56 -3.44 -13.84
CA LYS A 151 1.66 -3.72 -14.97
C LYS A 151 2.24 -4.72 -15.97
N LYS A 152 3.55 -4.67 -16.22
CA LYS A 152 4.21 -5.54 -17.21
C LYS A 152 4.67 -6.87 -16.63
N ASN A 153 4.91 -6.95 -15.33
CA ASN A 153 5.52 -8.12 -14.69
C ASN A 153 4.83 -8.48 -13.36
N PRO A 154 3.51 -8.71 -13.34
CA PRO A 154 2.78 -8.97 -12.10
C PRO A 154 3.33 -10.20 -11.35
N LYS A 155 3.73 -11.24 -12.05
CA LYS A 155 4.30 -12.48 -11.46
C LYS A 155 5.60 -12.26 -10.67
N GLU A 156 6.36 -11.22 -10.97
CA GLU A 156 7.61 -10.89 -10.28
C GLU A 156 7.38 -10.00 -9.04
N MET A 157 6.18 -9.46 -8.87
CA MET A 157 5.90 -8.50 -7.81
C MET A 157 6.05 -9.06 -6.39
N PRO A 158 5.64 -10.30 -6.06
CA PRO A 158 5.89 -10.87 -4.75
C PRO A 158 7.38 -10.83 -4.37
N LYS A 159 8.26 -11.20 -5.31
CA LYS A 159 9.71 -11.15 -5.11
C LYS A 159 10.25 -9.73 -5.00
N ILE A 160 9.67 -8.77 -5.74
CA ILE A 160 10.05 -7.36 -5.67
C ILE A 160 9.67 -6.77 -4.31
N PHE A 161 8.45 -7.01 -3.83
CA PHE A 161 8.01 -6.60 -2.50
C PHE A 161 8.87 -7.23 -1.40
N TYR A 162 9.13 -8.53 -1.47
CA TYR A 162 10.01 -9.20 -0.53
C TYR A 162 11.39 -8.52 -0.46
N LYS A 163 12.00 -8.21 -1.61
CA LYS A 163 13.30 -7.51 -1.65
C LYS A 163 13.23 -6.09 -1.06
N MET A 164 12.14 -5.38 -1.26
CA MET A 164 11.93 -4.05 -0.69
C MET A 164 11.83 -4.13 0.84
N PHE A 165 10.98 -5.01 1.36
CA PHE A 165 10.78 -5.16 2.79
C PHE A 165 11.97 -5.81 3.52
N ASN A 166 12.85 -6.50 2.80
CA ASN A 166 14.13 -7.03 3.33
C ASN A 166 15.26 -5.96 3.36
N CYS A 167 14.95 -4.68 3.18
CA CYS A 167 15.82 -3.56 3.50
C CYS A 167 15.73 -3.25 5.01
N PRO A 168 16.68 -2.48 5.58
CA PRO A 168 16.57 -2.04 6.96
C PRO A 168 15.23 -1.34 7.24
N SER A 169 14.58 -1.66 8.34
CA SER A 169 13.20 -1.20 8.64
C SER A 169 13.06 0.32 8.57
N ASN A 170 14.02 1.07 9.10
CA ASN A 170 13.99 2.53 9.02
C ASN A 170 14.06 3.04 7.57
N THR A 171 14.84 2.40 6.71
CA THR A 171 14.91 2.74 5.28
C THR A 171 13.55 2.52 4.60
N VAL A 172 12.90 1.40 4.88
CA VAL A 172 11.56 1.10 4.34
C VAL A 172 10.54 2.10 4.84
N ILE A 173 10.48 2.36 6.15
CA ILE A 173 9.55 3.31 6.77
C ILE A 173 9.77 4.72 6.20
N ASN A 174 11.01 5.19 6.10
CA ASN A 174 11.35 6.48 5.53
C ASN A 174 10.91 6.57 4.05
N PHE A 175 11.14 5.51 3.28
CA PHE A 175 10.71 5.46 1.88
C PHE A 175 9.19 5.51 1.75
N LEU A 176 8.45 4.73 2.52
CA LEU A 176 6.98 4.70 2.50
C LEU A 176 6.37 6.02 2.96
N SER A 177 6.98 6.68 3.94
CA SER A 177 6.51 7.96 4.51
C SER A 177 7.04 9.21 3.81
N ASN A 178 7.66 9.08 2.63
CA ASN A 178 8.22 10.19 1.84
C ASN A 178 9.34 10.97 2.55
N LYS A 179 10.09 10.32 3.43
CA LYS A 179 11.18 10.92 4.25
C LYS A 179 12.56 10.34 3.94
N SER A 180 12.65 9.42 2.95
CA SER A 180 13.92 8.77 2.64
C SER A 180 14.95 9.74 2.05
N LYS A 181 16.20 9.54 2.47
CA LYS A 181 17.36 10.21 1.91
C LYS A 181 17.80 9.52 0.62
N ILE A 182 18.61 10.19 -0.18
CA ILE A 182 19.11 9.66 -1.48
C ILE A 182 19.82 8.31 -1.31
N LEU A 183 20.62 8.14 -0.25
CA LEU A 183 21.31 6.88 0.02
C LEU A 183 20.35 5.73 0.38
N GLU A 184 19.26 6.04 1.08
CA GLU A 184 18.21 5.07 1.41
C GLU A 184 17.44 4.65 0.15
N ASP A 185 17.09 5.60 -0.72
CA ASP A 185 16.48 5.32 -2.02
C ASP A 185 17.39 4.44 -2.87
N PHE A 186 18.67 4.78 -2.94
CA PHE A 186 19.68 4.00 -3.65
C PHE A 186 19.81 2.58 -3.11
N SER A 187 19.78 2.42 -1.78
CA SER A 187 19.82 1.10 -1.14
C SER A 187 18.65 0.21 -1.57
N ILE A 188 17.43 0.77 -1.65
CA ILE A 188 16.25 0.05 -2.14
C ILE A 188 16.41 -0.29 -3.62
N ILE A 189 16.76 0.70 -4.45
CA ILE A 189 16.92 0.54 -5.91
C ILE A 189 17.96 -0.55 -6.24
N MET A 190 19.06 -0.62 -5.49
CA MET A 190 20.11 -1.61 -5.72
C MET A 190 19.67 -3.05 -5.44
N LYS A 191 18.64 -3.26 -4.60
CA LYS A 191 18.04 -4.58 -4.35
C LYS A 191 17.01 -4.98 -5.41
N MET A 192 16.50 -4.02 -6.19
CA MET A 192 15.50 -4.29 -7.22
C MET A 192 16.11 -4.99 -8.45
N PRO A 193 15.32 -5.74 -9.24
CA PRO A 193 15.75 -6.33 -10.51
C PRO A 193 15.99 -5.23 -11.55
N LYS A 194 17.22 -4.73 -11.62
CA LYS A 194 17.63 -3.50 -12.34
C LYS A 194 17.08 -3.41 -13.76
N TRP A 195 17.17 -4.49 -14.54
CA TRP A 195 16.74 -4.49 -15.95
C TRP A 195 15.23 -4.24 -16.11
N MET A 196 14.41 -4.75 -15.20
CA MET A 196 12.96 -4.52 -15.23
C MET A 196 12.62 -3.05 -15.04
N PHE A 197 13.33 -2.39 -14.12
CA PHE A 197 13.12 -0.98 -13.80
C PHE A 197 13.73 -0.06 -14.84
N LEU A 198 14.96 -0.33 -15.31
CA LEU A 198 15.63 0.47 -16.33
C LEU A 198 14.84 0.53 -17.65
N LYS A 199 14.25 -0.60 -18.08
CA LYS A 199 13.39 -0.65 -19.27
C LYS A 199 12.13 0.23 -19.18
N GLN A 200 11.76 0.75 -18.00
CA GLN A 200 10.60 1.62 -17.84
C GLN A 200 10.97 3.11 -17.80
N LEU A 201 12.26 3.44 -17.89
CA LEU A 201 12.75 4.81 -17.99
C LEU A 201 12.68 5.36 -19.42
N PHE A 202 12.67 4.44 -20.38
CA PHE A 202 12.59 4.70 -21.82
C PHE A 202 11.29 4.06 -22.36
#